data_51ccd598209001945e76288e833cf1af
#
_entry.id   51ccd598209001945e76288e833cf1af
#
_cell.length_a   1.000
_cell.length_b   1.000
_cell.length_c   1.000
_cell.angle_alpha   90.00
_cell.angle_beta   90.00
_cell.angle_gamma   90.00
#
_symmetry.space_group_name_H-M   'P 1'
#
loop_
_entity.id
_entity.type
_entity.pdbx_description
1 polymer ?
#
loop_
_entity_poly.entity_id
_entity_poly.type
_entity_poly.pdbx_seq_one_letter_code
_entity_poly.pdbx_strand_id
1 'polypeptide(L)'
;LVHSVFPATPQYKWPQLSEASGCEVWVKHENHTPTTAFKVRGGIVLIDALMKSENPPKGLISATIGNHGQSLAFAGKNAGLPVTIVVPEGNNEDQNRAIKSHGATLVIHGHDFEAARQHSLQLQDELGYRAVAPFERELVLGVATYALELFDHVNDLDTVYVPIGMGSGIAGL
;
A
#
# COMPACT_ATOMS: atom_id res chain seq x y z
N LEU A 1 3.51 -15.15 3.96
CA LEU A 1 4.42 -14.01 3.85
C LEU A 1 3.87 -12.76 4.59
N VAL A 2 2.66 -12.25 4.27
CA VAL A 2 2.12 -11.06 4.98
C VAL A 2 2.01 -11.32 6.48
N HIS A 3 1.49 -12.47 6.89
CA HIS A 3 1.33 -12.84 8.31
C HIS A 3 2.66 -13.11 9.05
N SER A 4 3.79 -13.22 8.35
CA SER A 4 5.10 -13.22 9.02
C SER A 4 5.58 -11.82 9.43
N VAL A 5 4.92 -10.76 8.90
CA VAL A 5 5.25 -9.36 9.20
C VAL A 5 4.27 -8.76 10.22
N PHE A 6 2.99 -9.03 10.07
CA PHE A 6 1.94 -8.63 11.02
C PHE A 6 0.76 -9.62 10.96
N PRO A 7 0.01 -9.80 12.07
CA PRO A 7 -1.12 -10.73 12.12
C PRO A 7 -2.28 -10.26 11.24
N ALA A 8 -3.27 -11.15 11.04
CA ALA A 8 -4.55 -10.77 10.44
C ALA A 8 -5.14 -9.56 11.16
N THR A 9 -5.67 -8.62 10.39
CA THR A 9 -6.28 -7.42 10.96
C THR A 9 -7.63 -7.75 11.61
N PRO A 10 -8.02 -7.00 12.65
CA PRO A 10 -9.29 -7.22 13.33
C PRO A 10 -10.49 -7.15 12.39
N GLN A 11 -11.51 -7.91 12.71
CA GLN A 11 -12.75 -7.99 11.95
C GLN A 11 -13.90 -8.20 12.92
N TYR A 12 -14.81 -7.25 12.96
CA TYR A 12 -15.91 -7.23 13.94
C TYR A 12 -17.25 -7.02 13.28
N LYS A 13 -18.28 -7.67 13.84
CA LYS A 13 -19.67 -7.30 13.62
C LYS A 13 -19.97 -6.01 14.40
N TRP A 14 -20.51 -5.01 13.72
CA TRP A 14 -20.85 -3.72 14.31
C TRP A 14 -22.35 -3.60 14.56
N PRO A 15 -22.82 -3.74 15.82
CA PRO A 15 -24.25 -3.71 16.14
C PRO A 15 -24.94 -2.42 15.72
N GLN A 16 -24.33 -1.25 15.98
CA GLN A 16 -24.89 0.05 15.63
C GLN A 16 -25.02 0.27 14.12
N LEU A 17 -24.04 -0.17 13.33
CA LEU A 17 -24.12 -0.11 11.86
C LEU A 17 -25.16 -1.11 11.34
N SER A 18 -25.26 -2.27 11.97
CA SER A 18 -26.25 -3.29 11.61
C SER A 18 -27.67 -2.80 11.89
N GLU A 19 -27.90 -2.15 13.03
CA GLU A 19 -29.18 -1.54 13.36
C GLU A 19 -29.57 -0.41 12.39
N ALA A 20 -28.61 0.48 12.08
CA ALA A 20 -28.84 1.61 11.18
C ALA A 20 -29.12 1.19 9.73
N SER A 21 -28.52 0.10 9.27
CA SER A 21 -28.67 -0.40 7.88
C SER A 21 -29.77 -1.44 7.69
N GLY A 22 -30.24 -2.04 8.77
CA GLY A 22 -31.20 -3.14 8.72
C GLY A 22 -30.62 -4.47 8.23
N CYS A 23 -29.30 -4.61 8.16
CA CYS A 23 -28.61 -5.83 7.78
C CYS A 23 -27.40 -6.07 8.68
N GLU A 24 -26.84 -7.27 8.66
CA GLU A 24 -25.65 -7.59 9.42
C GLU A 24 -24.41 -6.94 8.79
N VAL A 25 -23.72 -6.06 9.54
CA VAL A 25 -22.55 -5.33 9.06
C VAL A 25 -21.28 -5.79 9.77
N TRP A 26 -20.32 -6.29 8.98
CA TRP A 26 -18.96 -6.59 9.40
C TRP A 26 -17.98 -5.55 8.89
N VAL A 27 -17.00 -5.18 9.69
CA VAL A 27 -15.94 -4.24 9.29
C VAL A 27 -14.59 -4.90 9.43
N LYS A 28 -13.86 -4.98 8.32
CA LYS A 28 -12.46 -5.38 8.24
C LYS A 28 -11.56 -4.18 8.46
N HIS A 29 -10.82 -4.16 9.55
CA HIS A 29 -10.08 -2.99 10.03
C HIS A 29 -8.66 -2.91 9.46
N GLU A 30 -8.50 -2.57 8.18
CA GLU A 30 -7.20 -2.41 7.54
C GLU A 30 -6.40 -1.18 8.03
N ASN A 31 -6.99 -0.32 8.85
CA ASN A 31 -6.29 0.73 9.57
C ASN A 31 -5.42 0.21 10.74
N HIS A 32 -5.51 -1.07 11.09
CA HIS A 32 -4.65 -1.72 12.10
C HIS A 32 -3.38 -2.36 11.52
N THR A 33 -3.06 -2.05 10.28
CA THR A 33 -1.77 -2.44 9.67
C THR A 33 -0.63 -1.51 10.11
N PRO A 34 0.64 -1.89 9.94
CA PRO A 34 1.79 -1.04 10.30
C PRO A 34 1.82 0.34 9.63
N THR A 35 1.16 0.50 8.47
CA THR A 35 1.05 1.78 7.76
C THR A 35 -0.36 2.36 7.78
N THR A 36 -1.21 1.88 8.68
CA THR A 36 -2.62 2.29 8.85
C THR A 36 -3.47 2.17 7.57
N ALA A 37 -3.05 1.34 6.61
CA ALA A 37 -3.75 1.12 5.34
C ALA A 37 -3.44 -0.27 4.76
N PHE A 38 -4.38 -0.85 4.03
CA PHE A 38 -4.23 -2.17 3.39
C PHE A 38 -3.07 -2.27 2.40
N LYS A 39 -2.61 -1.15 1.87
CA LYS A 39 -1.56 -1.08 0.83
C LYS A 39 -0.24 -1.75 1.25
N VAL A 40 0.09 -1.77 2.54
CA VAL A 40 1.31 -2.40 3.05
C VAL A 40 1.40 -3.88 2.71
N ARG A 41 0.27 -4.58 2.63
CA ARG A 41 0.20 -5.99 2.22
C ARG A 41 0.82 -6.19 0.83
N GLY A 42 0.45 -5.30 -0.10
CA GLY A 42 0.98 -5.30 -1.47
C GLY A 42 2.48 -5.01 -1.50
N GLY A 43 2.95 -3.99 -0.78
CA GLY A 43 4.37 -3.64 -0.74
C GLY A 43 5.26 -4.79 -0.22
N ILE A 44 4.79 -5.51 0.80
CA ILE A 44 5.49 -6.68 1.33
C ILE A 44 5.67 -7.76 0.26
N VAL A 45 4.60 -8.10 -0.46
CA VAL A 45 4.64 -9.15 -1.50
C VAL A 45 5.46 -8.72 -2.70
N LEU A 46 5.31 -7.47 -3.15
CA LEU A 46 6.08 -6.94 -4.27
C LEU A 46 7.59 -6.99 -3.97
N ILE A 47 8.00 -6.45 -2.83
CA ILE A 47 9.42 -6.35 -2.51
C ILE A 47 10.03 -7.74 -2.27
N ASP A 48 9.32 -8.65 -1.62
CA ASP A 48 9.76 -10.04 -1.48
C ASP A 48 9.98 -10.71 -2.84
N ALA A 49 9.05 -10.52 -3.79
CA ALA A 49 9.18 -11.04 -5.15
C ALA A 49 10.37 -10.43 -5.90
N LEU A 50 10.58 -9.11 -5.77
CA LEU A 50 11.70 -8.42 -6.40
C LEU A 50 13.06 -8.88 -5.84
N MET A 51 13.16 -9.03 -4.53
CA MET A 51 14.40 -9.47 -3.88
C MET A 51 14.75 -10.94 -4.19
N LYS A 52 13.77 -11.76 -4.58
CA LYS A 52 13.96 -13.15 -5.01
C LYS A 52 14.13 -13.31 -6.53
N SER A 53 14.01 -12.23 -7.29
CA SER A 53 14.21 -12.28 -8.75
C SER A 53 15.68 -12.50 -9.13
N GLU A 54 15.93 -12.94 -10.36
CA GLU A 54 17.31 -13.13 -10.88
C GLU A 54 18.14 -11.83 -10.84
N ASN A 55 17.49 -10.69 -10.99
CA ASN A 55 18.12 -9.36 -10.99
C ASN A 55 17.40 -8.42 -10.02
N PRO A 56 17.67 -8.51 -8.70
CA PRO A 56 17.07 -7.64 -7.71
C PRO A 56 17.41 -6.16 -7.99
N PRO A 57 16.43 -5.24 -7.86
CA PRO A 57 16.70 -3.82 -8.10
C PRO A 57 17.62 -3.22 -7.02
N LYS A 58 18.40 -2.22 -7.40
CA LYS A 58 19.25 -1.46 -6.45
C LYS A 58 18.45 -0.58 -5.51
N GLY A 59 17.22 -0.24 -5.87
CA GLY A 59 16.28 0.59 -5.12
C GLY A 59 14.99 0.74 -5.88
N LEU A 60 13.98 1.32 -5.23
CA LEU A 60 12.67 1.61 -5.81
C LEU A 60 12.40 3.11 -5.83
N ILE A 61 11.63 3.53 -6.81
CA ILE A 61 11.12 4.90 -6.89
C ILE A 61 9.64 4.91 -7.28
N SER A 62 8.88 5.81 -6.68
CA SER A 62 7.47 6.00 -7.05
C SER A 62 7.04 7.44 -6.78
N ALA A 63 6.18 7.99 -7.65
CA ALA A 63 5.44 9.21 -7.35
C ALA A 63 4.11 8.82 -6.70
N THR A 64 3.81 9.43 -5.55
CA THR A 64 2.57 9.15 -4.81
C THR A 64 2.30 10.21 -3.76
N ILE A 65 1.04 10.40 -3.39
CA ILE A 65 0.62 11.38 -2.40
C ILE A 65 0.27 10.78 -1.02
N GLY A 66 0.43 9.44 -0.83
CA GLY A 66 -0.01 8.84 0.43
C GLY A 66 0.34 7.36 0.62
N ASN A 67 -0.66 6.53 0.88
CA ASN A 67 -0.53 5.15 1.39
C ASN A 67 0.32 4.21 0.53
N HIS A 68 0.43 4.42 -0.78
CA HIS A 68 1.31 3.63 -1.63
C HIS A 68 2.78 3.89 -1.28
N GLY A 69 3.16 5.16 -1.07
CA GLY A 69 4.51 5.54 -0.66
C GLY A 69 4.89 4.97 0.71
N GLN A 70 3.98 5.04 1.68
CA GLN A 70 4.20 4.43 3.00
C GLN A 70 4.40 2.91 2.90
N SER A 71 3.60 2.24 2.07
CA SER A 71 3.70 0.81 1.82
C SER A 71 5.08 0.40 1.29
N LEU A 72 5.55 1.09 0.26
CA LEU A 72 6.88 0.83 -0.32
C LEU A 72 8.00 1.16 0.66
N ALA A 73 7.89 2.29 1.38
CA ALA A 73 8.87 2.72 2.38
C ALA A 73 9.03 1.67 3.50
N PHE A 74 7.90 1.23 4.08
CA PHE A 74 7.90 0.22 5.13
C PHE A 74 8.50 -1.11 4.66
N ALA A 75 8.04 -1.62 3.54
CA ALA A 75 8.50 -2.92 3.03
C ALA A 75 9.96 -2.86 2.56
N GLY A 76 10.39 -1.74 1.93
CA GLY A 76 11.78 -1.51 1.53
C GLY A 76 12.73 -1.48 2.72
N LYS A 77 12.36 -0.76 3.78
CA LYS A 77 13.14 -0.71 5.03
C LYS A 77 13.37 -2.10 5.61
N ASN A 78 12.31 -2.92 5.66
CA ASN A 78 12.38 -4.27 6.21
C ASN A 78 13.25 -5.21 5.36
N ALA A 79 13.34 -4.96 4.06
CA ALA A 79 14.16 -5.73 3.12
C ALA A 79 15.57 -5.15 2.91
N GLY A 80 15.90 -4.01 3.52
CA GLY A 80 17.16 -3.31 3.28
C GLY A 80 17.28 -2.70 1.88
N LEU A 81 16.13 -2.48 1.19
CA LEU A 81 16.07 -1.93 -0.16
C LEU A 81 15.78 -0.42 -0.11
N PRO A 82 16.66 0.45 -0.66
CA PRO A 82 16.41 1.88 -0.71
C PRO A 82 15.12 2.22 -1.46
N VAL A 83 14.33 3.15 -0.92
CA VAL A 83 13.09 3.63 -1.53
C VAL A 83 13.10 5.15 -1.60
N THR A 84 12.83 5.70 -2.77
CA THR A 84 12.63 7.13 -3.00
C THR A 84 11.18 7.39 -3.38
N ILE A 85 10.54 8.32 -2.68
CA ILE A 85 9.16 8.73 -2.93
C ILE A 85 9.15 10.20 -3.35
N VAL A 86 8.55 10.45 -4.51
CA VAL A 86 8.37 11.82 -5.04
C VAL A 86 6.94 12.25 -4.79
N VAL A 87 6.77 13.41 -4.20
CA VAL A 87 5.46 14.02 -3.90
C VAL A 87 5.41 15.45 -4.45
N PRO A 88 4.23 15.98 -4.82
CA PRO A 88 4.11 17.37 -5.21
C PRO A 88 4.27 18.32 -4.02
N GLU A 89 4.54 19.59 -4.33
CA GLU A 89 4.45 20.68 -3.35
C GLU A 89 3.05 20.73 -2.74
N GLY A 90 2.95 21.08 -1.45
CA GLY A 90 1.67 21.10 -0.74
C GLY A 90 1.06 19.73 -0.43
N ASN A 91 1.79 18.63 -0.68
CA ASN A 91 1.32 17.30 -0.22
C ASN A 91 1.12 17.30 1.30
N ASN A 92 0.18 16.49 1.78
CA ASN A 92 -0.16 16.41 3.20
C ASN A 92 1.08 16.10 4.07
N GLU A 93 1.35 16.96 5.06
CA GLU A 93 2.53 16.87 5.92
C GLU A 93 2.56 15.61 6.78
N ASP A 94 1.39 15.08 7.20
CA ASP A 94 1.33 13.84 7.96
C ASP A 94 1.73 12.65 7.10
N GLN A 95 1.31 12.64 5.82
CA GLN A 95 1.75 11.64 4.84
C GLN A 95 3.25 11.73 4.59
N ASN A 96 3.78 12.94 4.43
CA ASN A 96 5.20 13.18 4.24
C ASN A 96 6.03 12.68 5.42
N ARG A 97 5.60 12.98 6.65
CA ARG A 97 6.24 12.48 7.88
C ARG A 97 6.19 10.96 7.99
N ALA A 98 5.04 10.37 7.68
CA ALA A 98 4.86 8.92 7.72
C ALA A 98 5.80 8.21 6.72
N ILE A 99 5.88 8.68 5.49
CA ILE A 99 6.79 8.14 4.45
C ILE A 99 8.24 8.18 4.94
N LYS A 100 8.69 9.32 5.49
CA LYS A 100 10.05 9.47 6.04
C LYS A 100 10.28 8.55 7.24
N SER A 101 9.32 8.43 8.16
CA SER A 101 9.44 7.58 9.35
C SER A 101 9.58 6.10 9.01
N HIS A 102 8.97 5.68 7.91
CA HIS A 102 9.14 4.34 7.36
C HIS A 102 10.47 4.15 6.58
N GLY A 103 11.32 5.17 6.50
CA GLY A 103 12.69 5.04 6.02
C GLY A 103 12.92 5.38 4.56
N ALA A 104 11.93 5.90 3.84
CA ALA A 104 12.12 6.35 2.46
C ALA A 104 12.78 7.74 2.38
N THR A 105 13.55 7.95 1.32
CA THR A 105 13.95 9.30 0.88
C THR A 105 12.73 9.98 0.26
N LEU A 106 12.33 11.13 0.81
CA LEU A 106 11.23 11.93 0.27
C LEU A 106 11.77 13.09 -0.54
N VAL A 107 11.35 13.18 -1.80
CA VAL A 107 11.62 14.30 -2.71
C VAL A 107 10.32 15.06 -2.93
N ILE A 108 10.33 16.37 -2.68
CA ILE A 108 9.19 17.26 -2.95
C ILE A 108 9.52 17.99 -4.25
N HIS A 109 8.69 17.81 -5.28
CA HIS A 109 8.92 18.40 -6.59
C HIS A 109 7.62 18.63 -7.37
N GLY A 110 7.53 19.83 -7.94
CA GLY A 110 6.44 20.21 -8.84
C GLY A 110 5.15 20.64 -8.13
N HIS A 111 4.35 21.42 -8.85
CA HIS A 111 3.13 22.02 -8.33
C HIS A 111 1.93 21.06 -8.32
N ASP A 112 2.05 19.90 -8.99
CA ASP A 112 1.01 18.87 -9.04
C ASP A 112 1.58 17.44 -9.11
N PHE A 113 0.70 16.47 -9.08
CA PHE A 113 1.08 15.05 -9.12
C PHE A 113 1.78 14.67 -10.44
N GLU A 114 1.37 15.25 -11.57
CA GLU A 114 1.99 14.91 -12.86
C GLU A 114 3.44 15.41 -12.93
N ALA A 115 3.71 16.63 -12.45
CA ALA A 115 5.08 17.15 -12.34
C ALA A 115 5.95 16.29 -11.43
N ALA A 116 5.42 15.86 -10.28
CA ALA A 116 6.11 14.92 -9.38
C ALA A 116 6.39 13.58 -10.08
N ARG A 117 5.41 13.06 -10.83
CA ARG A 117 5.55 11.81 -11.60
C ARG A 117 6.63 11.92 -12.68
N GLN A 118 6.65 13.01 -13.44
CA GLN A 118 7.67 13.24 -14.46
C GLN A 118 9.07 13.32 -13.84
N HIS A 119 9.21 14.01 -12.73
CA HIS A 119 10.48 14.07 -12.01
C HIS A 119 10.91 12.70 -11.46
N SER A 120 9.97 11.87 -11.03
CA SER A 120 10.28 10.52 -10.58
C SER A 120 10.87 9.65 -11.70
N LEU A 121 10.47 9.85 -12.96
CA LEU A 121 11.03 9.16 -14.11
C LEU A 121 12.46 9.62 -14.41
N GLN A 122 12.74 10.91 -14.27
CA GLN A 122 14.11 11.43 -14.40
C GLN A 122 15.04 10.84 -13.34
N LEU A 123 14.62 10.87 -12.08
CA LEU A 123 15.37 10.28 -10.97
C LEU A 123 15.52 8.76 -11.09
N GLN A 124 14.55 8.07 -11.69
CA GLN A 124 14.66 6.65 -11.98
C GLN A 124 15.91 6.35 -12.82
N ASP A 125 16.12 7.11 -13.89
CA ASP A 125 17.26 6.93 -14.80
C ASP A 125 18.57 7.30 -14.10
N GLU A 126 18.61 8.42 -13.37
CA GLU A 126 19.79 8.89 -12.64
C GLU A 126 20.24 7.93 -11.55
N LEU A 127 19.31 7.37 -10.77
CA LEU A 127 19.59 6.45 -9.66
C LEU A 127 19.73 5.00 -10.11
N GLY A 128 19.24 4.66 -11.29
CA GLY A 128 19.13 3.28 -11.75
C GLY A 128 18.15 2.46 -10.90
N TYR A 129 17.10 3.11 -10.38
CA TYR A 129 16.09 2.47 -9.54
C TYR A 129 14.94 1.93 -10.39
N ARG A 130 14.22 0.95 -9.85
CA ARG A 130 12.99 0.44 -10.47
C ARG A 130 11.80 1.32 -10.10
N ALA A 131 11.11 1.86 -11.10
CA ALA A 131 9.84 2.52 -10.87
C ALA A 131 8.76 1.52 -10.46
N VAL A 132 7.93 1.90 -9.51
CA VAL A 132 6.79 1.12 -9.03
C VAL A 132 5.50 1.91 -9.26
N ALA A 133 4.64 1.35 -10.10
CA ALA A 133 3.31 1.88 -10.32
C ALA A 133 2.37 1.51 -9.14
N PRO A 134 1.30 2.30 -8.88
CA PRO A 134 0.37 2.02 -7.79
C PRO A 134 -0.53 0.80 -8.04
N PHE A 135 -0.44 0.18 -9.22
CA PHE A 135 -1.17 -1.02 -9.63
C PHE A 135 -0.22 -1.96 -10.39
N GLU A 136 0.25 -3.00 -9.72
CA GLU A 136 1.06 -4.08 -10.27
C GLU A 136 0.54 -5.42 -9.73
N ARG A 137 0.82 -6.52 -10.43
CA ARG A 137 0.31 -7.85 -10.09
C ARG A 137 0.65 -8.25 -8.64
N GLU A 138 1.89 -8.09 -8.23
CA GLU A 138 2.37 -8.46 -6.90
C GLU A 138 1.75 -7.59 -5.79
N LEU A 139 1.46 -6.32 -6.09
CA LEU A 139 0.71 -5.44 -5.19
C LEU A 139 -0.72 -5.96 -4.99
N VAL A 140 -1.39 -6.37 -6.07
CA VAL A 140 -2.74 -6.93 -6.00
C VAL A 140 -2.74 -8.25 -5.23
N LEU A 141 -1.80 -9.16 -5.50
CA LEU A 141 -1.68 -10.44 -4.79
C LEU A 141 -1.47 -10.25 -3.28
N GLY A 142 -0.65 -9.26 -2.89
CA GLY A 142 -0.45 -8.95 -1.48
C GLY A 142 -1.72 -8.38 -0.84
N VAL A 143 -2.38 -7.46 -1.51
CA VAL A 143 -3.64 -6.87 -1.04
C VAL A 143 -4.74 -7.93 -0.94
N ALA A 144 -4.83 -8.88 -1.85
CA ALA A 144 -5.81 -9.98 -1.83
C ALA A 144 -5.81 -10.77 -0.51
N THR A 145 -4.72 -10.73 0.27
CA THR A 145 -4.67 -11.43 1.57
C THR A 145 -5.72 -10.92 2.57
N TYR A 146 -6.16 -9.65 2.49
CA TYR A 146 -7.25 -9.19 3.35
C TYR A 146 -8.60 -9.80 2.97
N ALA A 147 -8.80 -10.08 1.67
CA ALA A 147 -10.00 -10.74 1.20
C ALA A 147 -10.05 -12.21 1.68
N LEU A 148 -8.92 -12.91 1.60
CA LEU A 148 -8.83 -14.26 2.18
C LEU A 148 -9.19 -14.26 3.65
N GLU A 149 -8.60 -13.35 4.45
CA GLU A 149 -8.95 -13.21 5.87
C GLU A 149 -10.44 -12.91 6.09
N LEU A 150 -11.03 -12.04 5.23
CA LEU A 150 -12.44 -11.68 5.32
C LEU A 150 -13.35 -12.88 5.09
N PHE A 151 -13.15 -13.60 3.99
CA PHE A 151 -13.99 -14.72 3.58
C PHE A 151 -13.78 -15.98 4.44
N ASP A 152 -12.57 -16.19 4.97
CA ASP A 152 -12.32 -17.28 5.92
C ASP A 152 -13.07 -17.10 7.24
N HIS A 153 -13.38 -15.83 7.60
CA HIS A 153 -14.05 -15.51 8.87
C HIS A 153 -15.58 -15.36 8.76
N VAL A 154 -16.09 -14.90 7.62
CA VAL A 154 -17.51 -14.68 7.38
C VAL A 154 -17.92 -15.38 6.09
N ASN A 155 -18.72 -16.46 6.21
CA ASN A 155 -19.06 -17.32 5.08
C ASN A 155 -20.25 -16.83 4.23
N ASP A 156 -21.15 -16.00 4.82
CA ASP A 156 -22.43 -15.65 4.23
C ASP A 156 -22.52 -14.14 3.88
N LEU A 157 -21.46 -13.62 3.21
CA LEU A 157 -21.45 -12.22 2.76
C LEU A 157 -22.18 -12.07 1.43
N ASP A 158 -23.29 -11.30 1.42
CA ASP A 158 -24.01 -10.93 0.18
C ASP A 158 -23.30 -9.80 -0.58
N THR A 159 -22.73 -8.84 0.15
CA THR A 159 -22.18 -7.60 -0.43
C THR A 159 -20.93 -7.17 0.31
N VAL A 160 -19.93 -6.74 -0.44
CA VAL A 160 -18.69 -6.16 0.10
C VAL A 160 -18.50 -4.75 -0.43
N TYR A 161 -18.39 -3.77 0.46
CA TYR A 161 -18.07 -2.38 0.12
C TYR A 161 -16.55 -2.16 0.23
N VAL A 162 -15.95 -1.75 -0.86
CA VAL A 162 -14.49 -1.56 -0.96
C VAL A 162 -14.19 -0.14 -1.44
N PRO A 163 -13.29 0.60 -0.76
CA PRO A 163 -12.85 1.89 -1.24
C PRO A 163 -12.00 1.73 -2.50
N ILE A 164 -12.30 2.49 -3.55
CA ILE A 164 -11.60 2.42 -4.83
C ILE A 164 -10.82 3.72 -5.06
N GLY A 165 -9.49 3.60 -5.12
CA GLY A 165 -8.60 4.60 -5.69
C GLY A 165 -8.08 4.08 -7.04
N MET A 166 -6.83 3.59 -7.06
CA MET A 166 -6.21 3.00 -8.26
C MET A 166 -6.65 1.54 -8.54
N GLY A 167 -7.55 0.98 -7.76
CA GLY A 167 -8.19 -0.29 -8.04
C GLY A 167 -7.55 -1.55 -7.43
N SER A 168 -6.36 -1.47 -6.82
CA SER A 168 -5.71 -2.67 -6.24
C SER A 168 -6.52 -3.34 -5.12
N GLY A 169 -7.32 -2.57 -4.36
CA GLY A 169 -8.20 -3.10 -3.33
C GLY A 169 -9.29 -4.00 -3.91
N ILE A 170 -10.08 -3.47 -4.83
CA ILE A 170 -11.17 -4.21 -5.46
C ILE A 170 -10.67 -5.37 -6.34
N ALA A 171 -9.51 -5.21 -6.98
CA ALA A 171 -8.91 -6.28 -7.78
C ALA A 171 -8.36 -7.45 -6.93
N GLY A 172 -8.16 -7.23 -5.64
CA GLY A 172 -7.73 -8.26 -4.69
C GLY A 172 -8.88 -9.04 -4.05
N LEU A 173 -10.13 -8.63 -4.26
CA LEU A 173 -11.34 -9.34 -3.85
C LEU A 173 -11.78 -10.35 -4.90
#